data_4e4c8659c4d7c1937a73959741921806
#
_entry.id   4e4c8659c4d7c1937a73959741921806
#
_cell.length_a   1.000
_cell.length_b   1.000
_cell.length_c   1.000
_cell.angle_alpha   90.00
_cell.angle_beta   90.00
_cell.angle_gamma   90.00
#
_symmetry.space_group_name_H-M   'P 1'
#
loop_
_entity.id
_entity.type
_entity.pdbx_description
1 polymer ?
#
loop_
_entity_poly.entity_id
_entity_poly.type
_entity_poly.pdbx_seq_one_letter_code
_entity_poly.pdbx_strand_id
1 'polypeptide(L)'
;MIQFTFDLYPKDGKLGRRIPYGHKFRGVIMKWLSESNPELANAFHSPEQVRPYAINTIPHRKQSNIEFILTSYDEDLSDTVIHDLLKSEKTKITVDNQDFFIAKINFERPDLAQMKAQASPVTKFQIHFVTPIYLNTIMGDYPVRFPIPQAFFGNLVHQWNEMTEEALHIDRDDLMQWIDAHMYISGYKMKTVQRRIGKPKPLAGGIGNATFRIKKMNTNYYKHLLSECEKSQRAQKAQTHYKNHCEDIDLLCKLGAYTNVGGNRTAGMGVIRYFPKSFLDLN
;
A
#
# COMPACT_ATOMS: atom_id res chain seq x y z
N MET A 1 -7.60 -5.69 -9.63
CA MET A 1 -7.56 -5.51 -8.15
C MET A 1 -8.97 -5.39 -7.60
N ILE A 2 -9.27 -6.04 -6.47
CA ILE A 2 -10.56 -5.91 -5.76
C ILE A 2 -10.27 -5.58 -4.30
N GLN A 3 -11.03 -4.64 -3.73
CA GLN A 3 -11.01 -4.37 -2.30
C GLN A 3 -12.35 -4.74 -1.68
N PHE A 4 -12.30 -5.58 -0.65
CA PHE A 4 -13.44 -5.96 0.18
C PHE A 4 -13.37 -5.23 1.51
N THR A 5 -14.47 -4.64 1.95
CA THR A 5 -14.61 -3.99 3.24
C THR A 5 -15.72 -4.66 4.04
N PHE A 6 -15.36 -5.22 5.18
CA PHE A 6 -16.26 -5.94 6.08
C PHE A 6 -16.48 -5.11 7.34
N ASP A 7 -17.73 -4.77 7.65
CA ASP A 7 -18.11 -4.20 8.93
C ASP A 7 -18.40 -5.31 9.95
N LEU A 8 -17.52 -5.43 10.95
CA LEU A 8 -17.51 -6.51 11.91
C LEU A 8 -17.92 -6.03 13.30
N TYR A 9 -18.99 -6.60 13.83
CA TYR A 9 -19.46 -6.33 15.19
C TYR A 9 -19.17 -7.53 16.10
N PRO A 10 -18.52 -7.33 17.26
CA PRO A 10 -18.30 -8.41 18.21
C PRO A 10 -19.63 -8.95 18.73
N LYS A 11 -19.75 -10.27 18.87
CA LYS A 11 -20.95 -10.94 19.35
C LYS A 11 -21.43 -10.40 20.70
N ASP A 12 -20.48 -10.02 21.57
CA ASP A 12 -20.76 -9.51 22.91
C ASP A 12 -21.08 -8.00 22.93
N GLY A 13 -21.23 -7.37 21.77
CA GLY A 13 -21.58 -5.95 21.61
C GLY A 13 -20.49 -4.98 22.02
N LYS A 14 -19.33 -5.43 22.49
CA LYS A 14 -18.22 -4.59 22.93
C LYS A 14 -16.88 -5.05 22.36
N LEU A 15 -16.16 -4.11 21.77
CA LEU A 15 -14.77 -4.35 21.42
C LEU A 15 -13.94 -4.51 22.69
N GLY A 16 -13.26 -5.64 22.81
CA GLY A 16 -12.32 -5.88 23.90
C GLY A 16 -11.20 -4.83 23.97
N ARG A 17 -10.49 -4.77 25.11
CA ARG A 17 -9.32 -3.88 25.24
C ARG A 17 -8.24 -4.18 24.19
N ARG A 18 -8.11 -5.45 23.81
CA ARG A 18 -7.18 -5.91 22.76
C ARG A 18 -7.97 -6.10 21.47
N ILE A 19 -7.73 -5.24 20.51
CA ILE A 19 -8.30 -5.35 19.16
C ILE A 19 -7.44 -6.31 18.37
N PRO A 20 -8.02 -7.29 17.65
CA PRO A 20 -7.26 -8.17 16.78
C PRO A 20 -6.52 -7.36 15.70
N TYR A 21 -5.23 -7.62 15.54
CA TYR A 21 -4.43 -7.01 14.47
C TYR A 21 -4.56 -7.77 13.16
N GLY A 22 -4.18 -7.16 12.06
CA GLY A 22 -4.29 -7.71 10.71
C GLY A 22 -3.74 -9.13 10.54
N HIS A 23 -2.67 -9.52 11.28
CA HIS A 23 -2.15 -10.88 11.21
C HIS A 23 -3.14 -11.96 11.71
N LYS A 24 -4.07 -11.60 12.60
CA LYS A 24 -5.13 -12.51 13.06
C LYS A 24 -6.20 -12.67 11.97
N PHE A 25 -6.51 -11.60 11.26
CA PHE A 25 -7.40 -11.64 10.10
C PHE A 25 -6.81 -12.40 8.92
N ARG A 26 -5.46 -12.40 8.78
CA ARG A 26 -4.81 -13.30 7.82
C ARG A 26 -5.19 -14.77 8.07
N GLY A 27 -5.31 -15.18 9.32
CA GLY A 27 -5.77 -16.53 9.67
C GLY A 27 -7.17 -16.84 9.13
N VAL A 28 -8.07 -15.87 9.11
CA VAL A 28 -9.41 -16.01 8.51
C VAL A 28 -9.31 -16.24 7.01
N ILE A 29 -8.52 -15.42 6.30
CA ILE A 29 -8.32 -15.57 4.85
C ILE A 29 -7.70 -16.94 4.53
N MET A 30 -6.67 -17.34 5.26
CA MET A 30 -6.04 -18.65 5.04
C MET A 30 -6.99 -19.82 5.31
N LYS A 31 -7.90 -19.67 6.29
CA LYS A 31 -8.93 -20.66 6.55
C LYS A 31 -9.92 -20.75 5.38
N TRP A 32 -10.41 -19.62 4.88
CA TRP A 32 -11.29 -19.59 3.70
C TRP A 32 -10.63 -20.27 2.50
N LEU A 33 -9.38 -19.90 2.20
CA LEU A 33 -8.63 -20.52 1.11
C LEU A 33 -8.46 -22.04 1.32
N SER A 34 -8.11 -22.47 2.54
CA SER A 34 -7.92 -23.92 2.81
C SER A 34 -9.21 -24.72 2.65
N GLU A 35 -10.36 -24.11 2.91
CA GLU A 35 -11.68 -24.74 2.77
C GLU A 35 -12.16 -24.79 1.30
N SER A 36 -11.86 -23.75 0.50
CA SER A 36 -12.43 -23.57 -0.83
C SER A 36 -11.42 -23.81 -1.96
N ASN A 37 -10.13 -23.49 -1.74
CA ASN A 37 -9.05 -23.68 -2.70
C ASN A 37 -7.73 -24.02 -1.96
N PRO A 38 -7.55 -25.31 -1.57
CA PRO A 38 -6.36 -25.75 -0.81
C PRO A 38 -5.03 -25.54 -1.56
N GLU A 39 -5.03 -25.59 -2.89
CA GLU A 39 -3.82 -25.38 -3.70
C GLU A 39 -3.35 -23.94 -3.61
N LEU A 40 -4.27 -22.98 -3.74
CA LEU A 40 -3.98 -21.57 -3.56
C LEU A 40 -3.53 -21.24 -2.13
N ALA A 41 -4.15 -21.89 -1.13
CA ALA A 41 -3.72 -21.76 0.26
C ALA A 41 -2.26 -22.19 0.46
N ASN A 42 -1.87 -23.32 -0.13
CA ASN A 42 -0.50 -23.84 -0.08
C ASN A 42 0.47 -22.89 -0.81
N ALA A 43 0.11 -22.36 -1.97
CA ALA A 43 0.90 -21.39 -2.70
C ALA A 43 1.17 -20.13 -1.84
N PHE A 44 0.15 -19.62 -1.15
CA PHE A 44 0.31 -18.43 -0.29
C PHE A 44 1.06 -18.70 1.02
N HIS A 45 1.26 -19.96 1.38
CA HIS A 45 2.15 -20.33 2.49
C HIS A 45 3.64 -20.33 2.10
N SER A 46 3.95 -20.47 0.82
CA SER A 46 5.35 -20.44 0.34
C SER A 46 6.03 -19.13 0.73
N PRO A 47 7.24 -19.18 1.33
CA PRO A 47 7.99 -17.98 1.69
C PRO A 47 8.54 -17.22 0.46
N GLU A 48 8.65 -17.89 -0.68
CA GLU A 48 9.27 -17.37 -1.91
C GLU A 48 8.31 -16.51 -2.74
N GLN A 49 6.99 -16.62 -2.51
CA GLN A 49 6.01 -15.89 -3.30
C GLN A 49 5.63 -14.55 -2.65
N VAL A 50 5.59 -13.51 -3.47
CA VAL A 50 4.94 -12.25 -3.12
C VAL A 50 3.44 -12.50 -2.96
N ARG A 51 2.93 -12.35 -1.76
CA ARG A 51 1.49 -12.56 -1.50
C ARG A 51 0.68 -11.46 -2.16
N PRO A 52 -0.23 -11.80 -3.08
CA PRO A 52 -0.92 -10.81 -3.91
C PRO A 52 -2.13 -10.18 -3.19
N TYR A 53 -2.00 -9.87 -1.91
CA TYR A 53 -3.04 -9.19 -1.13
C TYR A 53 -2.48 -8.37 0.03
N ALA A 54 -3.27 -7.41 0.47
CA ALA A 54 -3.01 -6.60 1.64
C ALA A 54 -4.20 -6.63 2.60
N ILE A 55 -3.93 -6.48 3.90
CA ILE A 55 -4.95 -6.42 4.94
C ILE A 55 -4.83 -5.09 5.69
N ASN A 56 -5.98 -4.49 5.98
CA ASN A 56 -6.09 -3.39 6.91
C ASN A 56 -7.19 -3.66 7.93
N THR A 57 -7.04 -3.13 9.15
CA THR A 57 -8.05 -3.22 10.21
C THR A 57 -8.19 -1.89 10.91
N ILE A 58 -9.37 -1.30 10.84
CA ILE A 58 -9.67 -0.01 11.43
C ILE A 58 -10.69 -0.20 12.56
N PRO A 59 -10.28 -0.05 13.82
CA PRO A 59 -11.21 -0.15 14.94
C PRO A 59 -11.97 1.16 15.14
N HIS A 60 -13.28 1.09 15.15
CA HIS A 60 -14.20 2.18 15.45
C HIS A 60 -14.74 2.03 16.88
N ARG A 61 -13.96 2.47 17.88
CA ARG A 61 -14.29 2.26 19.31
C ARG A 61 -15.62 2.85 19.75
N LYS A 62 -16.04 3.99 19.17
CA LYS A 62 -17.32 4.63 19.47
C LYS A 62 -18.52 3.80 18.99
N GLN A 63 -18.36 3.09 17.88
CA GLN A 63 -19.37 2.25 17.24
C GLN A 63 -19.25 0.80 17.65
N SER A 64 -18.21 0.45 18.41
CA SER A 64 -17.89 -0.92 18.82
C SER A 64 -17.75 -1.90 17.66
N ASN A 65 -17.26 -1.48 16.50
CA ASN A 65 -17.01 -2.33 15.33
C ASN A 65 -15.57 -2.25 14.84
N ILE A 66 -15.20 -3.21 14.01
CA ILE A 66 -13.94 -3.24 13.26
C ILE A 66 -14.27 -3.23 11.77
N GLU A 67 -13.72 -2.29 11.06
CA GLU A 67 -13.67 -2.36 9.60
C GLU A 67 -12.45 -3.20 9.21
N PHE A 68 -12.70 -4.35 8.61
CA PHE A 68 -11.69 -5.23 8.07
C PHE A 68 -11.65 -5.08 6.56
N ILE A 69 -10.50 -4.68 6.03
CA ILE A 69 -10.29 -4.44 4.60
C ILE A 69 -9.32 -5.47 4.08
N LEU A 70 -9.73 -6.19 3.04
CA LEU A 70 -8.90 -7.08 2.24
C LEU A 70 -8.80 -6.51 0.83
N THR A 71 -7.60 -6.17 0.40
CA THR A 71 -7.31 -5.82 -1.00
C THR A 71 -6.62 -6.99 -1.66
N SER A 72 -7.26 -7.57 -2.66
CA SER A 72 -6.71 -8.66 -3.49
C SER A 72 -6.34 -8.14 -4.87
N TYR A 73 -5.18 -8.55 -5.36
CA TYR A 73 -4.74 -8.34 -6.75
C TYR A 73 -4.56 -9.67 -7.50
N ASP A 74 -5.12 -10.72 -6.93
CA ASP A 74 -5.19 -12.06 -7.50
C ASP A 74 -6.66 -12.39 -7.75
N GLU A 75 -6.97 -12.89 -8.96
CA GLU A 75 -8.34 -13.18 -9.35
C GLU A 75 -8.86 -14.42 -8.63
N ASP A 76 -8.05 -15.50 -8.51
CA ASP A 76 -8.45 -16.74 -7.85
C ASP A 76 -8.75 -16.51 -6.36
N LEU A 77 -7.96 -15.66 -5.68
CA LEU A 77 -8.26 -15.24 -4.32
C LEU A 77 -9.55 -14.44 -4.25
N SER A 78 -9.74 -13.52 -5.17
CA SER A 78 -10.95 -12.69 -5.21
C SER A 78 -12.20 -13.54 -5.43
N ASP A 79 -12.15 -14.47 -6.38
CA ASP A 79 -13.26 -15.36 -6.70
C ASP A 79 -13.54 -16.35 -5.55
N THR A 80 -12.49 -16.87 -4.90
CA THR A 80 -12.65 -17.72 -3.71
C THR A 80 -13.36 -16.97 -2.58
N VAL A 81 -12.97 -15.72 -2.32
CA VAL A 81 -13.61 -14.88 -1.28
C VAL A 81 -15.08 -14.61 -1.63
N ILE A 82 -15.37 -14.22 -2.87
CA ILE A 82 -16.74 -13.98 -3.35
C ILE A 82 -17.59 -15.26 -3.23
N HIS A 83 -17.06 -16.38 -3.70
CA HIS A 83 -17.75 -17.66 -3.67
C HIS A 83 -18.08 -18.08 -2.23
N ASP A 84 -17.12 -17.95 -1.30
CA ASP A 84 -17.31 -18.29 0.10
C ASP A 84 -18.35 -17.39 0.78
N LEU A 85 -18.37 -16.10 0.43
CA LEU A 85 -19.36 -15.17 0.95
C LEU A 85 -20.77 -15.46 0.41
N LEU A 86 -20.89 -15.82 -0.87
CA LEU A 86 -22.18 -16.08 -1.51
C LEU A 86 -22.76 -17.45 -1.16
N LYS A 87 -21.92 -18.51 -1.10
CA LYS A 87 -22.40 -19.89 -0.85
C LYS A 87 -22.61 -20.22 0.62
N SER A 88 -21.80 -19.66 1.50
CA SER A 88 -21.77 -20.13 2.88
C SER A 88 -22.74 -19.43 3.80
N GLU A 89 -23.47 -18.41 3.31
CA GLU A 89 -24.27 -17.52 4.17
C GLU A 89 -23.50 -17.10 5.44
N LYS A 90 -22.18 -16.96 5.30
CA LYS A 90 -21.28 -16.67 6.43
C LYS A 90 -21.62 -15.30 7.00
N THR A 91 -22.43 -15.28 8.03
CA THR A 91 -22.76 -14.07 8.78
C THR A 91 -21.77 -13.81 9.92
N LYS A 92 -20.78 -14.71 10.09
CA LYS A 92 -19.91 -14.71 11.26
C LYS A 92 -18.48 -15.12 10.90
N ILE A 93 -17.51 -14.45 11.50
CA ILE A 93 -16.09 -14.85 11.51
C ILE A 93 -15.56 -14.92 12.94
N THR A 94 -14.65 -15.85 13.18
CA THR A 94 -13.96 -15.99 14.47
C THR A 94 -12.52 -15.52 14.33
N VAL A 95 -12.12 -14.54 15.11
CA VAL A 95 -10.77 -13.96 15.10
C VAL A 95 -10.23 -13.95 16.52
N ASP A 96 -9.10 -14.62 16.76
CA ASP A 96 -8.45 -14.66 18.07
C ASP A 96 -9.40 -15.12 19.22
N ASN A 97 -10.19 -16.17 18.95
CA ASN A 97 -11.23 -16.73 19.83
C ASN A 97 -12.38 -15.75 20.14
N GLN A 98 -12.54 -14.69 19.40
CA GLN A 98 -13.68 -13.79 19.49
C GLN A 98 -14.53 -13.90 18.23
N ASP A 99 -15.82 -14.01 18.40
CA ASP A 99 -16.80 -14.07 17.31
C ASP A 99 -17.22 -12.67 16.90
N PHE A 100 -17.25 -12.42 15.60
CA PHE A 100 -17.73 -11.19 14.99
C PHE A 100 -18.83 -11.50 13.98
N PHE A 101 -19.93 -10.76 14.04
CA PHE A 101 -20.94 -10.74 13.00
C PHE A 101 -20.52 -9.83 11.87
N ILE A 102 -20.71 -10.28 10.64
CA ILE A 102 -20.53 -9.48 9.42
C ILE A 102 -21.85 -8.74 9.20
N ALA A 103 -21.89 -7.44 9.52
CA ALA A 103 -23.09 -6.63 9.34
C ALA A 103 -23.23 -6.10 7.92
N LYS A 104 -22.10 -5.83 7.25
CA LYS A 104 -22.06 -5.30 5.89
C LYS A 104 -20.80 -5.73 5.19
N ILE A 105 -20.92 -5.97 3.90
CA ILE A 105 -19.78 -6.18 3.00
C ILE A 105 -19.95 -5.20 1.84
N ASN A 106 -18.93 -4.39 1.62
CA ASN A 106 -18.79 -3.60 0.40
C ASN A 106 -17.61 -4.14 -0.39
N PHE A 107 -17.67 -4.00 -1.69
CA PHE A 107 -16.50 -4.25 -2.54
C PHE A 107 -16.40 -3.18 -3.62
N GLU A 108 -15.19 -2.88 -4.01
CA GLU A 108 -14.88 -1.99 -5.13
C GLU A 108 -13.80 -2.61 -6.00
N ARG A 109 -13.84 -2.29 -7.28
CA ARG A 109 -12.85 -2.70 -8.28
C ARG A 109 -12.15 -1.45 -8.83
N PRO A 110 -11.08 -0.97 -8.19
CA PRO A 110 -10.32 0.13 -8.74
C PRO A 110 -9.75 -0.23 -10.12
N ASP A 111 -10.05 0.61 -11.10
CA ASP A 111 -9.48 0.51 -12.43
C ASP A 111 -8.08 1.14 -12.42
N LEU A 112 -7.05 0.33 -12.61
CA LEU A 112 -5.65 0.77 -12.55
C LEU A 112 -5.29 1.68 -13.73
N ALA A 113 -5.83 1.42 -14.93
CA ALA A 113 -5.62 2.27 -16.08
C ALA A 113 -6.27 3.65 -15.87
N GLN A 114 -7.48 3.67 -15.34
CA GLN A 114 -8.15 4.91 -14.96
C GLN A 114 -7.42 5.65 -13.84
N MET A 115 -6.90 4.93 -12.85
CA MET A 115 -6.09 5.53 -11.77
C MET A 115 -4.85 6.22 -12.33
N LYS A 116 -4.18 5.62 -13.32
CA LYS A 116 -3.04 6.23 -14.03
C LYS A 116 -3.46 7.45 -14.83
N ALA A 117 -4.57 7.36 -15.58
CA ALA A 117 -5.09 8.48 -16.37
C ALA A 117 -5.55 9.67 -15.51
N GLN A 118 -5.98 9.43 -14.28
CA GLN A 118 -6.42 10.45 -13.30
C GLN A 118 -5.31 10.90 -12.34
N ALA A 119 -4.08 10.43 -12.55
CA ALA A 119 -2.95 10.92 -11.78
C ALA A 119 -2.69 12.40 -12.07
N SER A 120 -2.37 13.16 -11.04
CA SER A 120 -2.15 14.60 -11.14
C SER A 120 -0.76 14.97 -10.65
N PRO A 121 -0.06 15.91 -11.30
CA PRO A 121 1.28 16.26 -10.88
C PRO A 121 1.26 16.84 -9.47
N VAL A 122 2.04 16.24 -8.57
CA VAL A 122 2.15 16.64 -7.17
C VAL A 122 3.58 17.09 -6.86
N THR A 123 3.74 18.19 -6.09
CA THR A 123 5.07 18.69 -5.67
C THR A 123 5.23 18.73 -4.17
N LYS A 124 4.13 18.60 -3.42
CA LYS A 124 4.14 18.52 -1.96
C LYS A 124 2.99 17.64 -1.51
N PHE A 125 3.26 16.70 -0.64
CA PHE A 125 2.25 15.81 -0.08
C PHE A 125 2.66 15.29 1.29
N GLN A 126 1.69 14.78 2.04
CA GLN A 126 1.92 14.14 3.33
C GLN A 126 1.46 12.69 3.27
N ILE A 127 2.27 11.82 3.86
CA ILE A 127 1.89 10.43 4.13
C ILE A 127 1.73 10.27 5.64
N HIS A 128 0.57 9.75 6.05
CA HIS A 128 0.34 9.29 7.41
C HIS A 128 0.47 7.77 7.46
N PHE A 129 1.47 7.28 8.19
CA PHE A 129 1.70 5.86 8.46
C PHE A 129 0.83 5.43 9.63
N VAL A 130 -0.31 4.83 9.32
CA VAL A 130 -1.33 4.40 10.30
C VAL A 130 -0.83 3.18 11.07
N THR A 131 -0.20 2.25 10.37
CA THR A 131 0.44 1.08 10.96
C THR A 131 1.94 1.08 10.69
N PRO A 132 2.73 0.33 11.48
CA PRO A 132 4.18 0.38 11.33
C PRO A 132 4.62 -0.02 9.93
N ILE A 133 5.51 0.79 9.34
CA ILE A 133 6.21 0.43 8.12
C ILE A 133 7.62 -0.03 8.41
N TYR A 134 8.11 -0.94 7.60
CA TYR A 134 9.53 -1.16 7.37
C TYR A 134 9.74 -1.49 5.89
N LEU A 135 10.84 -1.00 5.35
CA LEU A 135 11.16 -1.11 3.93
C LEU A 135 12.44 -1.94 3.82
N ASN A 136 12.44 -2.93 2.95
CA ASN A 136 13.68 -3.62 2.61
C ASN A 136 14.42 -2.76 1.59
N THR A 137 15.72 -2.59 1.78
CA THR A 137 16.59 -1.97 0.78
C THR A 137 17.13 -3.05 -0.14
N ILE A 138 17.42 -2.70 -1.39
CA ILE A 138 17.89 -3.66 -2.41
C ILE A 138 19.25 -4.25 -2.03
N MET A 139 20.07 -3.47 -1.32
CA MET A 139 21.47 -3.84 -1.02
C MET A 139 21.72 -4.08 0.47
N GLY A 140 20.69 -4.06 1.31
CA GLY A 140 20.86 -4.16 2.75
C GLY A 140 20.09 -5.32 3.38
N ASP A 141 20.73 -6.06 4.27
CA ASP A 141 20.12 -7.17 5.01
C ASP A 141 19.24 -6.71 6.19
N TYR A 142 19.08 -5.40 6.36
CA TYR A 142 18.30 -4.83 7.46
C TYR A 142 17.15 -3.96 6.97
N PRO A 143 15.98 -4.03 7.63
CA PRO A 143 14.83 -3.21 7.27
C PRO A 143 15.00 -1.76 7.73
N VAL A 144 14.73 -0.83 6.83
CA VAL A 144 14.65 0.61 7.10
C VAL A 144 13.28 0.96 7.66
N ARG A 145 13.24 1.67 8.79
CA ARG A 145 12.00 2.04 9.50
C ARG A 145 11.55 3.48 9.24
N PHE A 146 12.29 4.16 8.41
CA PHE A 146 12.04 5.53 7.97
C PHE A 146 11.72 5.52 6.47
N PRO A 147 10.77 6.33 5.98
CA PRO A 147 10.33 6.29 4.59
C PRO A 147 11.32 7.02 3.66
N ILE A 148 12.54 6.52 3.55
CA ILE A 148 13.51 7.01 2.56
C ILE A 148 12.83 6.96 1.18
N PRO A 149 12.79 8.08 0.42
CA PRO A 149 12.02 8.16 -0.82
C PRO A 149 12.29 7.00 -1.79
N GLN A 150 13.55 6.66 -2.05
CA GLN A 150 13.90 5.59 -2.98
C GLN A 150 13.38 4.21 -2.51
N ALA A 151 13.49 3.90 -1.21
CA ALA A 151 12.98 2.63 -0.68
C ALA A 151 11.45 2.60 -0.65
N PHE A 152 10.81 3.73 -0.35
CA PHE A 152 9.35 3.85 -0.29
C PHE A 152 8.73 3.71 -1.68
N PHE A 153 9.18 4.51 -2.64
CA PHE A 153 8.65 4.48 -4.01
C PHE A 153 9.15 3.27 -4.80
N GLY A 154 10.37 2.78 -4.54
CA GLY A 154 10.85 1.53 -5.12
C GLY A 154 10.00 0.31 -4.76
N ASN A 155 9.43 0.28 -3.55
CA ASN A 155 8.47 -0.74 -3.17
C ASN A 155 7.12 -0.57 -3.88
N LEU A 156 6.64 0.66 -4.06
CA LEU A 156 5.37 0.93 -4.73
C LEU A 156 5.43 0.71 -6.24
N VAL A 157 6.51 1.12 -6.92
CA VAL A 157 6.67 0.88 -8.36
C VAL A 157 6.79 -0.61 -8.66
N HIS A 158 7.46 -1.37 -7.81
CA HIS A 158 7.49 -2.83 -7.93
C HIS A 158 6.08 -3.43 -7.83
N GLN A 159 5.29 -3.01 -6.84
CA GLN A 159 3.90 -3.45 -6.71
C GLN A 159 3.04 -3.05 -7.92
N TRP A 160 3.20 -1.83 -8.42
CA TRP A 160 2.47 -1.35 -9.59
C TRP A 160 2.76 -2.21 -10.82
N ASN A 161 4.04 -2.45 -11.12
CA ASN A 161 4.45 -3.23 -12.28
C ASN A 161 4.05 -4.72 -12.18
N GLU A 162 4.00 -5.30 -10.97
CA GLU A 162 3.49 -6.66 -10.75
C GLU A 162 1.97 -6.79 -10.96
N MET A 163 1.23 -5.71 -10.83
CA MET A 163 -0.24 -5.72 -10.91
C MET A 163 -0.80 -5.21 -12.24
N THR A 164 0.05 -4.68 -13.10
CA THR A 164 -0.35 -4.08 -14.37
C THR A 164 0.29 -4.76 -15.55
N GLU A 165 -0.31 -4.61 -16.71
CA GLU A 165 0.29 -4.99 -17.99
C GLU A 165 1.48 -4.08 -18.34
N GLU A 166 2.40 -4.58 -19.15
CA GLU A 166 3.67 -3.91 -19.50
C GLU A 166 3.48 -2.50 -20.06
N ALA A 167 2.40 -2.26 -20.82
CA ALA A 167 2.07 -0.95 -21.37
C ALA A 167 1.81 0.13 -20.28
N LEU A 168 1.50 -0.28 -19.06
CA LEU A 168 1.26 0.62 -17.93
C LEU A 168 2.46 0.71 -16.98
N HIS A 169 3.51 -0.09 -17.19
CA HIS A 169 4.68 -0.10 -16.30
C HIS A 169 5.32 1.27 -16.18
N ILE A 170 5.95 1.50 -15.06
CA ILE A 170 6.80 2.65 -14.77
C ILE A 170 8.25 2.16 -14.78
N ASP A 171 9.12 2.84 -15.55
CA ASP A 171 10.54 2.54 -15.50
C ASP A 171 11.08 2.86 -14.11
N ARG A 172 11.45 1.78 -13.41
CA ARG A 172 11.87 1.86 -12.02
C ARG A 172 13.19 2.59 -11.86
N ASP A 173 14.14 2.33 -12.75
CA ASP A 173 15.49 2.88 -12.61
C ASP A 173 15.50 4.36 -12.95
N ASP A 174 14.77 4.78 -13.97
CA ASP A 174 14.55 6.18 -14.30
C ASP A 174 13.83 6.93 -13.15
N LEU A 175 12.75 6.37 -12.63
CA LEU A 175 12.05 6.98 -11.49
C LEU A 175 12.95 7.09 -10.25
N MET A 176 13.79 6.09 -9.93
CA MET A 176 14.67 6.16 -8.76
C MET A 176 15.76 7.23 -8.92
N GLN A 177 16.34 7.38 -10.11
CA GLN A 177 17.29 8.44 -10.41
C GLN A 177 16.63 9.82 -10.31
N TRP A 178 15.41 9.94 -10.84
CA TRP A 178 14.65 11.17 -10.75
C TRP A 178 14.29 11.54 -9.31
N ILE A 179 13.88 10.57 -8.48
CA ILE A 179 13.61 10.76 -7.06
C ILE A 179 14.84 11.25 -6.33
N ASP A 180 16.01 10.68 -6.59
CA ASP A 180 17.27 11.11 -5.97
C ASP A 180 17.60 12.58 -6.29
N ALA A 181 17.35 13.00 -7.52
CA ALA A 181 17.62 14.35 -7.98
C ALA A 181 16.61 15.40 -7.48
N HIS A 182 15.37 15.01 -7.22
CA HIS A 182 14.28 15.98 -7.03
C HIS A 182 13.53 15.87 -5.69
N MET A 183 13.49 14.67 -5.04
CA MET A 183 12.61 14.45 -3.90
C MET A 183 13.36 14.45 -2.56
N TYR A 184 12.73 15.03 -1.54
CA TYR A 184 13.22 14.97 -0.16
C TYR A 184 12.09 15.04 0.85
N ILE A 185 12.38 14.61 2.08
CA ILE A 185 11.46 14.75 3.22
C ILE A 185 11.70 16.12 3.85
N SER A 186 10.70 16.99 3.79
CA SER A 186 10.77 18.36 4.32
C SER A 186 10.33 18.49 5.77
N GLY A 187 9.72 17.47 6.33
CA GLY A 187 9.30 17.41 7.72
C GLY A 187 8.73 16.05 8.08
N TYR A 188 8.87 15.67 9.32
CA TYR A 188 8.29 14.43 9.83
C TYR A 188 8.02 14.47 11.33
N LYS A 189 7.02 13.67 11.75
CA LYS A 189 6.76 13.36 13.15
C LYS A 189 6.53 11.85 13.23
N MET A 190 7.59 11.11 13.46
CA MET A 190 7.60 9.65 13.44
C MET A 190 8.19 9.08 14.72
N LYS A 191 7.75 7.88 15.08
CA LYS A 191 8.33 7.07 16.16
C LYS A 191 8.40 5.61 15.73
N THR A 192 9.37 4.90 16.29
CA THR A 192 9.46 3.44 16.13
C THR A 192 8.57 2.76 17.14
N VAL A 193 7.80 1.79 16.68
CA VAL A 193 6.96 0.93 17.52
C VAL A 193 7.19 -0.54 17.18
N GLN A 194 6.95 -1.41 18.14
CA GLN A 194 7.04 -2.85 17.96
C GLN A 194 5.64 -3.46 17.82
N ARG A 195 5.48 -4.43 16.92
CA ARG A 195 4.25 -5.20 16.72
C ARG A 195 4.53 -6.69 16.68
N ARG A 196 3.74 -7.46 17.43
CA ARG A 196 3.72 -8.91 17.30
C ARG A 196 2.78 -9.28 16.16
N ILE A 197 3.28 -10.02 15.17
CA ILE A 197 2.55 -10.42 13.96
C ILE A 197 2.55 -11.95 13.77
N GLY A 198 2.42 -12.69 14.89
CA GLY A 198 2.45 -14.16 14.88
C GLY A 198 3.86 -14.76 14.81
N LYS A 199 4.91 -13.93 14.83
CA LYS A 199 6.32 -14.39 14.92
C LYS A 199 6.82 -14.32 16.38
N PRO A 200 7.80 -15.17 16.78
CA PRO A 200 8.37 -15.16 18.13
C PRO A 200 8.92 -13.79 18.54
N LYS A 201 9.63 -13.12 17.62
CA LYS A 201 10.17 -11.78 17.84
C LYS A 201 9.23 -10.72 17.27
N PRO A 202 8.93 -9.64 18.03
CA PRO A 202 8.15 -8.53 17.51
C PRO A 202 8.91 -7.83 16.39
N LEU A 203 8.17 -7.35 15.38
CA LEU A 203 8.73 -6.51 14.32
C LEU A 203 8.66 -5.04 14.74
N ALA A 204 9.76 -4.33 14.51
CA ALA A 204 9.82 -2.89 14.71
C ALA A 204 9.57 -2.18 13.39
N GLY A 205 8.78 -1.10 13.42
CA GLY A 205 8.51 -0.26 12.25
C GLY A 205 8.20 1.18 12.64
N GLY A 206 8.26 2.09 11.68
CA GLY A 206 7.95 3.50 11.86
C GLY A 206 6.46 3.80 11.72
N ILE A 207 5.90 4.62 12.61
CA ILE A 207 4.55 5.20 12.49
C ILE A 207 4.60 6.70 12.66
N GLY A 208 3.60 7.41 12.11
CA GLY A 208 3.47 8.86 12.21
C GLY A 208 3.29 9.52 10.87
N ASN A 209 3.84 10.71 10.68
CA ASN A 209 3.66 11.49 9.47
C ASN A 209 5.02 11.86 8.85
N ALA A 210 5.09 11.87 7.52
CA ALA A 210 6.19 12.45 6.77
C ALA A 210 5.64 13.34 5.65
N THR A 211 6.25 14.51 5.46
CA THR A 211 5.92 15.43 4.38
C THR A 211 7.03 15.36 3.34
N PHE A 212 6.66 14.97 2.15
CA PHE A 212 7.53 14.92 0.99
C PHE A 212 7.42 16.20 0.17
N ARG A 213 8.53 16.61 -0.40
CA ARG A 213 8.59 17.69 -1.38
C ARG A 213 9.38 17.26 -2.60
N ILE A 214 8.91 17.70 -3.75
CA ILE A 214 9.60 17.62 -5.02
C ILE A 214 10.13 19.01 -5.33
N LYS A 215 11.43 19.13 -5.51
CA LYS A 215 12.07 20.39 -5.92
C LYS A 215 11.63 20.76 -7.32
N LYS A 216 11.75 22.05 -7.65
CA LYS A 216 11.63 22.52 -9.04
C LYS A 216 12.64 21.77 -9.92
N MET A 217 12.30 21.66 -11.19
CA MET A 217 13.11 20.97 -12.19
C MET A 217 14.61 21.28 -12.08
N ASN A 218 15.42 20.24 -11.87
CA ASN A 218 16.86 20.35 -11.72
C ASN A 218 17.54 20.45 -13.10
N THR A 219 17.98 21.63 -13.48
CA THR A 219 18.57 21.90 -14.79
C THR A 219 19.83 21.04 -15.06
N ASN A 220 20.63 20.73 -14.03
CA ASN A 220 21.84 19.93 -14.21
C ASN A 220 21.49 18.45 -14.48
N TYR A 221 20.49 17.90 -13.77
CA TYR A 221 19.98 16.56 -14.04
C TYR A 221 19.55 16.42 -15.50
N TYR A 222 18.75 17.36 -16.02
CA TYR A 222 18.26 17.31 -17.40
C TYR A 222 19.30 17.62 -18.45
N LYS A 223 20.36 18.38 -18.12
CA LYS A 223 21.52 18.53 -19.02
C LYS A 223 22.22 17.20 -19.27
N HIS A 224 22.34 16.37 -18.24
CA HIS A 224 22.93 15.03 -18.37
C HIS A 224 21.98 14.07 -19.10
N LEU A 225 20.76 13.94 -18.61
CA LEU A 225 19.75 13.01 -19.15
C LEU A 225 19.49 13.24 -20.65
N LEU A 226 19.43 14.49 -21.09
CA LEU A 226 19.10 14.88 -22.46
C LEU A 226 20.32 15.37 -23.25
N SER A 227 21.52 14.94 -22.89
CA SER A 227 22.76 15.37 -23.57
C SER A 227 22.79 15.13 -25.07
N GLU A 228 22.20 14.02 -25.52
CA GLU A 228 22.13 13.63 -26.94
C GLU A 228 20.95 14.24 -27.70
N CYS A 229 20.01 14.91 -27.00
CA CYS A 229 18.87 15.54 -27.65
C CYS A 229 19.26 16.87 -28.29
N GLU A 230 18.53 17.23 -29.35
CA GLU A 230 18.65 18.57 -29.95
C GLU A 230 18.28 19.69 -28.96
N LYS A 231 19.06 20.76 -28.93
CA LYS A 231 18.87 21.87 -27.97
C LYS A 231 17.44 22.45 -27.99
N SER A 232 16.84 22.55 -29.19
CA SER A 232 15.48 23.06 -29.40
C SER A 232 14.39 22.25 -28.68
N GLN A 233 14.60 20.94 -28.52
CA GLN A 233 13.63 20.00 -27.95
C GLN A 233 13.86 19.72 -26.43
N ARG A 234 15.06 20.03 -25.93
CA ARG A 234 15.46 19.69 -24.54
C ARG A 234 14.52 20.26 -23.48
N ALA A 235 14.13 21.52 -23.61
CA ALA A 235 13.29 22.17 -22.61
C ALA A 235 11.91 21.52 -22.52
N GLN A 236 11.28 21.21 -23.66
CA GLN A 236 9.97 20.57 -23.71
C GLN A 236 10.04 19.12 -23.19
N LYS A 237 11.04 18.34 -23.61
CA LYS A 237 11.25 16.96 -23.14
C LYS A 237 11.49 16.92 -21.62
N ALA A 238 12.33 17.83 -21.11
CA ALA A 238 12.59 17.95 -19.67
C ALA A 238 11.31 18.26 -18.89
N GLN A 239 10.49 19.18 -19.37
CA GLN A 239 9.24 19.56 -18.72
C GLN A 239 8.22 18.42 -18.72
N THR A 240 8.09 17.71 -19.84
CA THR A 240 7.20 16.55 -19.97
C THR A 240 7.65 15.42 -19.02
N HIS A 241 8.92 15.07 -19.06
CA HIS A 241 9.49 14.03 -18.18
C HIS A 241 9.31 14.37 -16.68
N TYR A 242 9.60 15.62 -16.30
CA TYR A 242 9.40 16.08 -14.92
C TYR A 242 7.93 15.98 -14.50
N LYS A 243 7.00 16.40 -15.37
CA LYS A 243 5.56 16.34 -15.10
C LYS A 243 5.09 14.89 -14.95
N ASN A 244 5.52 13.99 -15.85
CA ASN A 244 5.13 12.58 -15.82
C ASN A 244 5.55 11.93 -14.50
N HIS A 245 6.77 12.18 -14.02
CA HIS A 245 7.19 11.63 -12.73
C HIS A 245 6.45 12.24 -11.54
N CYS A 246 6.07 13.53 -11.59
CA CYS A 246 5.17 14.09 -10.57
C CYS A 246 3.80 13.38 -10.56
N GLU A 247 3.28 12.96 -11.71
CA GLU A 247 2.05 12.18 -11.85
C GLU A 247 2.26 10.73 -11.38
N ASP A 248 3.38 10.10 -11.71
CA ASP A 248 3.74 8.75 -11.22
C ASP A 248 3.81 8.72 -9.69
N ILE A 249 4.34 9.76 -9.05
CA ILE A 249 4.38 9.87 -7.58
C ILE A 249 2.96 9.92 -6.99
N ASP A 250 2.06 10.69 -7.56
CA ASP A 250 0.65 10.76 -7.13
C ASP A 250 -0.04 9.39 -7.28
N LEU A 251 0.13 8.77 -8.45
CA LEU A 251 -0.37 7.43 -8.75
C LEU A 251 0.09 6.40 -7.72
N LEU A 252 1.39 6.33 -7.47
CA LEU A 252 1.98 5.38 -6.53
C LEU A 252 1.54 5.61 -5.09
N CYS A 253 1.33 6.86 -4.68
CA CYS A 253 0.77 7.18 -3.37
C CYS A 253 -0.69 6.73 -3.24
N LYS A 254 -1.51 6.91 -4.29
CA LYS A 254 -2.89 6.40 -4.36
C LYS A 254 -2.91 4.88 -4.29
N LEU A 255 -2.07 4.21 -5.08
CA LEU A 255 -1.91 2.75 -5.01
C LEU A 255 -1.58 2.28 -3.60
N GLY A 256 -0.58 2.88 -2.96
CA GLY A 256 -0.12 2.51 -1.63
C GLY A 256 -1.20 2.61 -0.54
N ALA A 257 -2.22 3.46 -0.73
CA ALA A 257 -3.38 3.54 0.15
C ALA A 257 -4.27 2.28 0.07
N TYR A 258 -4.30 1.59 -1.07
CA TYR A 258 -4.99 0.31 -1.25
C TYR A 258 -4.13 -0.89 -0.84
N THR A 259 -2.85 -0.88 -1.21
CA THR A 259 -1.99 -2.07 -1.19
C THR A 259 -1.09 -2.18 0.02
N ASN A 260 -1.08 -1.18 0.90
CA ASN A 260 -0.09 -0.99 1.95
C ASN A 260 1.35 -0.89 1.39
N VAL A 261 2.31 -0.48 2.21
CA VAL A 261 3.70 -0.26 1.77
C VAL A 261 4.68 -1.04 2.62
N GLY A 262 5.69 -1.62 1.99
CA GLY A 262 6.77 -2.32 2.67
C GLY A 262 6.43 -3.78 3.01
N GLY A 263 7.09 -4.32 4.02
CA GLY A 263 6.97 -5.73 4.39
C GLY A 263 5.75 -6.05 5.26
N ASN A 264 5.31 -7.32 5.22
CA ASN A 264 4.17 -7.87 5.99
C ASN A 264 2.83 -7.14 5.79
N ARG A 265 2.54 -6.71 4.58
CA ARG A 265 1.27 -6.11 4.16
C ARG A 265 0.08 -7.02 4.48
N THR A 266 0.25 -8.33 4.31
CA THR A 266 -0.74 -9.37 4.66
C THR A 266 -0.97 -9.56 6.17
N ALA A 267 -0.17 -8.89 7.00
CA ALA A 267 -0.34 -8.86 8.44
C ALA A 267 -0.83 -7.48 8.94
N GLY A 268 -1.25 -6.60 8.02
CA GLY A 268 -1.76 -5.27 8.34
C GLY A 268 -0.67 -4.24 8.67
N MET A 269 0.57 -4.47 8.21
CA MET A 269 1.63 -3.47 8.30
C MET A 269 1.65 -2.58 7.05
N GLY A 270 2.20 -1.39 7.19
CA GLY A 270 2.38 -0.46 6.07
C GLY A 270 1.13 0.24 5.58
N VAL A 271 0.06 0.27 6.38
CA VAL A 271 -1.15 1.03 6.04
C VAL A 271 -0.83 2.51 6.04
N ILE A 272 -1.13 3.18 4.93
CA ILE A 272 -0.89 4.61 4.77
C ILE A 272 -2.19 5.36 4.45
N ARG A 273 -2.18 6.66 4.74
CA ARG A 273 -3.13 7.63 4.20
C ARG A 273 -2.36 8.70 3.45
N TYR A 274 -2.77 8.98 2.24
CA TYR A 274 -2.16 9.96 1.35
C TYR A 274 -2.95 11.26 1.34
N PHE A 275 -2.25 12.38 1.49
CA PHE A 275 -2.82 13.72 1.48
C PHE A 275 -2.03 14.58 0.48
N PRO A 276 -2.45 14.64 -0.80
CA PRO A 276 -1.86 15.55 -1.76
C PRO A 276 -2.15 16.99 -1.33
N LYS A 277 -1.16 17.88 -1.50
CA LYS A 277 -1.39 19.31 -1.47
C LYS A 277 -1.43 19.80 -2.90
N SER A 278 -2.56 20.36 -3.30
CA SER A 278 -2.73 20.87 -4.66
C SER A 278 -1.77 22.02 -4.97
N PHE A 279 -1.47 22.23 -6.24
CA PHE A 279 -0.70 23.40 -6.72
C PHE A 279 -1.34 24.73 -6.29
N LEU A 280 -2.64 24.74 -6.01
CA LEU A 280 -3.43 25.93 -5.62
C LEU A 280 -3.20 26.35 -4.17
N ASP A 281 -2.68 25.45 -3.31
CA ASP A 281 -2.41 25.76 -1.89
C ASP A 281 -1.02 26.37 -1.64
N LEU A 282 -0.32 26.80 -2.69
CA LEU A 282 1.06 27.29 -2.63
C LEU A 282 1.22 28.78 -2.95
N ASN A 283 0.11 29.54 -3.07
CA ASN A 283 0.10 30.99 -3.23
C ASN A 283 -0.15 31.72 -1.90
#